data_f3ae29e391a2a079e76675748884de56
#
_entry.id   f3ae29e391a2a079e76675748884de56
#
_cell.length_a   1.000
_cell.length_b   1.000
_cell.length_c   1.000
_cell.angle_alpha   90.00
_cell.angle_beta   90.00
_cell.angle_gamma   90.00
#
_symmetry.space_group_name_H-M   'P 1'
#
loop_
_entity.id
_entity.type
_entity.pdbx_description
1 polymer ?
#
loop_
_entity_poly.entity_id
_entity_poly.type
_entity_poly.pdbx_seq_one_letter_code
_entity_poly.pdbx_strand_id
1 'polypeptide(L)'
;MRILLFAIFAVGFVASSCNKDCTDFSATNYDNTATSDDGSCEYLGCTDPDASNYWSRALTDDGTCLYPSDILFFNLIDIQNGFQIELYFEDEYVGRFLEACNGAVTGCESGCPKIDILDLEPGTYSYEAYLRPGGTSVGGDLVYSGTISIGATQCKFVVLE
;
A
#
# COMPACT_ATOMS: atom_id res chain seq x y z
N MET A 1 3.52 -74.38 53.42
CA MET A 1 2.63 -73.29 52.95
C MET A 1 3.45 -72.29 52.13
N ARG A 2 3.43 -72.38 50.79
CA ARG A 2 4.21 -71.61 49.91
C ARG A 2 3.36 -70.43 49.43
N ILE A 3 3.78 -69.22 49.80
CA ILE A 3 3.15 -67.95 49.33
C ILE A 3 3.76 -67.59 48.03
N LEU A 4 2.99 -67.62 46.90
CA LEU A 4 3.35 -67.10 45.64
C LEU A 4 3.06 -65.62 45.63
N LEU A 5 4.13 -64.79 45.56
CA LEU A 5 4.02 -63.35 45.30
C LEU A 5 3.83 -63.13 43.79
N PHE A 6 2.63 -62.71 43.37
CA PHE A 6 2.39 -62.25 42.04
C PHE A 6 2.85 -60.76 41.95
N ALA A 7 3.95 -60.50 41.29
CA ALA A 7 4.35 -59.18 40.90
C ALA A 7 3.49 -58.69 39.71
N ILE A 8 2.56 -57.77 39.99
CA ILE A 8 1.79 -57.12 38.94
C ILE A 8 2.70 -56.07 38.31
N PHE A 9 3.18 -56.34 37.10
CA PHE A 9 3.88 -55.34 36.27
C PHE A 9 2.83 -54.39 35.67
N ALA A 10 2.63 -53.24 36.27
CA ALA A 10 1.84 -52.18 35.66
C ALA A 10 2.63 -51.60 34.47
N VAL A 11 2.30 -52.02 33.27
CA VAL A 11 2.76 -51.36 32.07
C VAL A 11 2.05 -50.02 31.94
N GLY A 12 2.73 -48.95 32.34
CA GLY A 12 2.26 -47.59 32.12
C GLY A 12 2.14 -47.31 30.63
N PHE A 13 0.93 -47.29 30.12
CA PHE A 13 0.62 -46.82 28.77
C PHE A 13 0.79 -45.30 28.79
N VAL A 14 1.95 -44.81 28.34
CA VAL A 14 2.15 -43.37 28.04
C VAL A 14 1.33 -43.13 26.80
N ALA A 15 0.09 -42.63 26.94
CA ALA A 15 -0.68 -42.07 25.87
C ALA A 15 0.07 -40.84 25.39
N SER A 16 0.82 -40.97 24.29
CA SER A 16 1.36 -39.82 23.58
C SER A 16 0.16 -39.02 23.07
N SER A 17 -0.18 -37.96 23.75
CA SER A 17 -1.20 -37.02 23.29
C SER A 17 -0.70 -36.41 22.00
N CYS A 18 -1.21 -36.87 20.87
CA CYS A 18 -1.03 -36.19 19.61
C CYS A 18 -1.89 -34.92 19.66
N ASN A 19 -1.29 -33.79 19.97
CA ASN A 19 -1.96 -32.52 19.93
C ASN A 19 -2.06 -32.10 18.47
N LYS A 20 -3.28 -32.14 17.94
CA LYS A 20 -3.58 -31.71 16.58
C LYS A 20 -4.17 -30.31 16.63
N ASP A 21 -3.51 -29.41 15.97
CA ASP A 21 -3.90 -27.98 15.87
C ASP A 21 -3.11 -27.33 14.72
N CYS A 22 -3.27 -26.02 14.50
CA CYS A 22 -2.52 -25.33 13.47
C CYS A 22 -1.04 -25.23 13.81
N THR A 23 -0.18 -25.75 12.91
CA THR A 23 1.29 -25.72 13.05
C THR A 23 1.95 -24.61 12.23
N ASP A 24 1.19 -23.81 11.46
CA ASP A 24 1.73 -22.70 10.66
C ASP A 24 1.84 -21.44 11.51
N PHE A 25 3.06 -20.97 11.75
CA PHE A 25 3.34 -19.75 12.54
C PHE A 25 2.77 -18.46 11.93
N SER A 26 2.40 -18.47 10.64
CA SER A 26 1.73 -17.33 9.98
C SER A 26 0.22 -17.30 10.17
N ALA A 27 -0.36 -18.36 10.73
CA ALA A 27 -1.78 -18.41 11.05
C ALA A 27 -2.09 -17.69 12.36
N THR A 28 -3.27 -17.10 12.46
CA THR A 28 -3.73 -16.40 13.68
C THR A 28 -3.98 -17.32 14.86
N ASN A 29 -4.31 -18.56 14.57
CA ASN A 29 -4.55 -19.62 15.56
C ASN A 29 -3.39 -20.62 15.69
N TYR A 30 -2.15 -20.16 15.39
CA TYR A 30 -0.95 -20.99 15.56
C TYR A 30 -0.81 -21.50 16.98
N ASP A 31 -0.66 -22.82 17.15
CA ASP A 31 -0.34 -23.46 18.41
C ASP A 31 1.09 -24.04 18.37
N ASN A 32 1.99 -23.44 19.15
CA ASN A 32 3.38 -23.90 19.25
C ASN A 32 3.55 -25.25 19.94
N THR A 33 2.48 -25.81 20.51
CA THR A 33 2.48 -27.13 21.14
C THR A 33 1.93 -28.22 20.23
N ALA A 34 1.34 -27.83 19.09
CA ALA A 34 0.85 -28.77 18.09
C ALA A 34 1.99 -29.61 17.52
N THR A 35 1.76 -30.91 17.45
CA THR A 35 2.71 -31.86 16.88
C THR A 35 2.33 -32.35 15.49
N SER A 36 1.12 -32.01 15.04
CA SER A 36 0.58 -32.34 13.72
C SER A 36 -0.47 -31.34 13.33
N ASP A 37 -0.39 -30.83 12.12
CA ASP A 37 -1.39 -29.99 11.51
C ASP A 37 -2.69 -30.78 11.28
N ASP A 38 -3.82 -30.20 11.68
CA ASP A 38 -5.15 -30.75 11.45
C ASP A 38 -5.94 -30.00 10.38
N GLY A 39 -5.33 -29.01 9.75
CA GLY A 39 -5.94 -28.16 8.72
C GLY A 39 -6.83 -27.05 9.28
N SER A 40 -6.77 -26.77 10.58
CA SER A 40 -7.56 -25.72 11.23
C SER A 40 -6.95 -24.32 11.12
N CYS A 41 -5.83 -24.16 10.40
CA CYS A 41 -5.13 -22.87 10.29
C CYS A 41 -6.04 -21.77 9.73
N GLU A 42 -6.13 -20.67 10.46
CA GLU A 42 -6.88 -19.47 10.07
C GLU A 42 -5.92 -18.36 9.65
N TYR A 43 -6.21 -17.74 8.50
CA TYR A 43 -5.41 -16.65 7.94
C TYR A 43 -6.31 -15.42 7.77
N LEU A 44 -6.01 -14.38 8.52
CA LEU A 44 -6.63 -13.07 8.39
C LEU A 44 -5.73 -12.14 7.58
N GLY A 45 -6.30 -11.37 6.68
CA GLY A 45 -5.58 -10.42 5.83
C GLY A 45 -6.45 -9.94 4.69
N CYS A 46 -5.89 -9.11 3.82
CA CYS A 46 -6.62 -8.62 2.65
C CYS A 46 -6.90 -9.76 1.66
N THR A 47 -8.18 -9.98 1.34
CA THR A 47 -8.66 -10.99 0.39
C THR A 47 -8.96 -10.43 -1.01
N ASP A 48 -8.84 -9.11 -1.21
CA ASP A 48 -9.09 -8.47 -2.49
C ASP A 48 -7.86 -8.49 -3.38
N PRO A 49 -7.89 -9.17 -4.55
CA PRO A 49 -6.75 -9.25 -5.46
C PRO A 49 -6.35 -7.89 -6.07
N ASP A 50 -7.21 -6.88 -6.03
CA ASP A 50 -6.93 -5.54 -6.54
C ASP A 50 -6.19 -4.67 -5.50
N ALA A 51 -6.07 -5.14 -4.26
CA ALA A 51 -5.35 -4.44 -3.21
C ALA A 51 -3.83 -4.68 -3.29
N SER A 52 -3.01 -3.66 -2.99
CA SER A 52 -1.54 -3.74 -3.02
C SER A 52 -0.98 -4.72 -1.98
N ASN A 53 -1.70 -4.91 -0.87
CA ASN A 53 -1.36 -5.86 0.18
C ASN A 53 -2.20 -7.15 0.15
N TYR A 54 -2.73 -7.52 -1.04
CA TYR A 54 -3.43 -8.78 -1.22
C TYR A 54 -2.59 -9.97 -0.74
N TRP A 55 -3.22 -10.80 0.09
CA TRP A 55 -2.59 -12.02 0.56
C TRP A 55 -3.39 -13.25 0.15
N SER A 56 -2.89 -13.99 -0.83
CA SER A 56 -3.57 -15.15 -1.44
C SER A 56 -3.90 -16.28 -0.47
N ARG A 57 -3.30 -16.30 0.73
CA ARG A 57 -3.60 -17.27 1.79
C ARG A 57 -4.65 -16.78 2.77
N ALA A 58 -5.01 -15.50 2.76
CA ALA A 58 -6.07 -14.98 3.60
C ALA A 58 -7.40 -15.65 3.22
N LEU A 59 -8.07 -16.20 4.22
CA LEU A 59 -9.38 -16.84 4.09
C LEU A 59 -10.49 -15.92 4.59
N THR A 60 -10.14 -14.95 5.41
CA THR A 60 -11.06 -13.97 5.98
C THR A 60 -10.44 -12.59 5.86
N ASP A 61 -11.19 -11.66 5.29
CA ASP A 61 -10.81 -10.26 5.20
C ASP A 61 -10.81 -9.63 6.60
N ASP A 62 -9.71 -9.00 6.97
CA ASP A 62 -9.54 -8.28 8.23
C ASP A 62 -9.79 -6.77 8.11
N GLY A 63 -10.18 -6.29 6.94
CA GLY A 63 -10.42 -4.89 6.63
C GLY A 63 -9.16 -4.05 6.43
N THR A 64 -8.00 -4.69 6.25
CA THR A 64 -6.71 -4.00 6.09
C THR A 64 -6.33 -3.81 4.62
N CYS A 65 -7.22 -4.08 3.66
CA CYS A 65 -6.91 -3.92 2.25
C CYS A 65 -6.45 -2.49 1.92
N LEU A 66 -5.27 -2.39 1.32
CA LEU A 66 -4.68 -1.15 0.85
C LEU A 66 -4.84 -1.06 -0.67
N TYR A 67 -5.37 0.06 -1.12
CA TYR A 67 -5.54 0.32 -2.54
C TYR A 67 -4.69 1.52 -2.91
N PRO A 68 -3.76 1.39 -3.85
CA PRO A 68 -2.96 2.50 -4.33
C PRO A 68 -3.85 3.59 -4.91
N SER A 69 -3.40 4.78 -4.84
CA SER A 69 -4.12 5.96 -5.28
C SER A 69 -3.21 6.83 -6.13
N ASP A 70 -3.82 7.63 -6.99
CA ASP A 70 -3.10 8.46 -7.93
C ASP A 70 -3.36 9.95 -7.65
N ILE A 71 -2.31 10.76 -7.80
CA ILE A 71 -2.42 12.22 -7.83
C ILE A 71 -2.02 12.71 -9.20
N LEU A 72 -2.89 13.48 -9.82
CA LEU A 72 -2.68 14.08 -11.13
C LEU A 72 -2.53 15.58 -10.99
N PHE A 73 -1.45 16.12 -11.52
CA PHE A 73 -1.23 17.56 -11.58
C PHE A 73 -1.53 18.10 -12.97
N PHE A 74 -2.28 19.18 -13.02
CA PHE A 74 -2.62 19.92 -14.23
C PHE A 74 -2.18 21.36 -14.10
N ASN A 75 -1.72 21.95 -15.18
CA ASN A 75 -1.33 23.34 -15.22
C ASN A 75 -2.29 24.18 -16.06
N LEU A 76 -2.90 25.20 -15.45
CA LEU A 76 -3.74 26.21 -16.14
C LEU A 76 -3.01 27.52 -16.37
N ILE A 77 -1.79 27.70 -15.84
CA ILE A 77 -1.04 28.95 -16.01
C ILE A 77 -0.56 29.05 -17.45
N ASP A 78 -0.79 30.19 -18.07
CA ASP A 78 -0.23 30.50 -19.39
C ASP A 78 1.29 30.64 -19.28
N ILE A 79 1.99 29.65 -19.81
CA ILE A 79 3.45 29.61 -19.77
C ILE A 79 3.98 30.42 -20.96
N GLN A 80 4.63 31.53 -20.66
CA GLN A 80 5.30 32.38 -21.68
C GLN A 80 6.33 31.57 -22.44
N ASN A 81 6.51 31.87 -23.73
CA ASN A 81 7.52 31.23 -24.59
C ASN A 81 8.91 31.23 -23.94
N GLY A 82 9.50 30.06 -23.84
CA GLY A 82 10.83 29.85 -23.26
C GLY A 82 10.85 29.67 -21.77
N PHE A 83 9.69 29.56 -21.13
CA PHE A 83 9.55 29.13 -19.70
C PHE A 83 8.95 27.74 -19.61
N GLN A 84 9.02 27.17 -18.42
CA GLN A 84 8.43 25.89 -18.04
C GLN A 84 8.04 25.91 -16.57
N ILE A 85 7.06 25.09 -16.17
CA ILE A 85 6.76 24.84 -14.77
C ILE A 85 7.32 23.48 -14.41
N GLU A 86 8.26 23.45 -13.48
CA GLU A 86 8.82 22.22 -12.91
C GLU A 86 8.07 21.86 -11.64
N LEU A 87 7.62 20.60 -11.55
CA LEU A 87 6.92 20.04 -10.41
C LEU A 87 7.86 19.18 -9.59
N TYR A 88 7.83 19.41 -8.29
CA TYR A 88 8.47 18.61 -7.25
C TYR A 88 7.40 18.03 -6.35
N PHE A 89 7.55 16.75 -6.02
CA PHE A 89 6.68 16.01 -5.13
C PHE A 89 7.54 15.33 -4.08
N GLU A 90 7.26 15.60 -2.79
CA GLU A 90 8.14 15.16 -1.68
C GLU A 90 9.62 15.52 -1.92
N ASP A 91 9.86 16.79 -2.33
CA ASP A 91 11.18 17.33 -2.66
C ASP A 91 11.89 16.67 -3.88
N GLU A 92 11.25 15.73 -4.56
CA GLU A 92 11.78 15.07 -5.75
C GLU A 92 11.18 15.66 -7.03
N TYR A 93 12.05 15.92 -8.02
CA TYR A 93 11.59 16.36 -9.34
C TYR A 93 10.81 15.24 -10.05
N VAL A 94 9.56 15.50 -10.41
CA VAL A 94 8.67 14.52 -11.02
C VAL A 94 8.29 14.83 -12.46
N GLY A 95 8.47 16.07 -12.91
CA GLY A 95 8.16 16.43 -14.28
C GLY A 95 8.03 17.93 -14.50
N ARG A 96 7.64 18.29 -15.73
CA ARG A 96 7.46 19.68 -16.12
C ARG A 96 6.30 19.85 -17.08
N PHE A 97 5.67 21.02 -17.02
CA PHE A 97 4.72 21.51 -18.00
C PHE A 97 5.40 22.49 -18.95
N LEU A 98 5.15 22.35 -20.23
CA LEU A 98 5.63 23.25 -21.29
C LEU A 98 4.50 24.13 -21.83
N GLU A 99 3.26 23.79 -21.50
CA GLU A 99 2.06 24.48 -21.95
C GLU A 99 0.96 24.38 -20.87
N ALA A 100 0.02 25.33 -20.94
CA ALA A 100 -1.17 25.29 -20.12
C ALA A 100 -2.21 24.32 -20.72
N CYS A 101 -3.08 23.81 -19.86
CA CYS A 101 -4.31 23.18 -20.30
C CYS A 101 -5.28 24.25 -20.82
N ASN A 102 -5.73 24.11 -22.06
CA ASN A 102 -6.68 25.04 -22.70
C ASN A 102 -8.15 24.65 -22.46
N GLY A 103 -8.43 23.79 -21.49
CA GLY A 103 -9.76 23.29 -21.17
C GLY A 103 -10.04 23.27 -19.68
N ALA A 104 -11.28 23.00 -19.31
CA ALA A 104 -11.63 22.78 -17.93
C ALA A 104 -11.09 21.44 -17.43
N VAL A 105 -10.41 21.46 -16.30
CA VAL A 105 -10.02 20.24 -15.57
C VAL A 105 -11.20 19.86 -14.67
N THR A 106 -11.91 18.82 -15.03
CA THR A 106 -13.12 18.36 -14.31
C THR A 106 -12.92 17.06 -13.55
N GLY A 107 -11.73 16.47 -13.66
CA GLY A 107 -11.40 15.21 -13.03
C GLY A 107 -10.14 14.59 -13.61
N CYS A 108 -9.82 13.41 -13.12
CA CYS A 108 -8.62 12.65 -13.51
C CYS A 108 -8.60 12.25 -15.00
N GLU A 109 -9.76 12.14 -15.64
CA GLU A 109 -9.90 11.78 -17.06
C GLU A 109 -9.82 12.99 -18.01
N SER A 110 -9.40 14.16 -17.49
CA SER A 110 -9.25 15.35 -18.34
C SER A 110 -8.18 15.14 -19.41
N GLY A 111 -8.50 15.51 -20.64
CA GLY A 111 -7.59 15.36 -21.80
C GLY A 111 -6.42 16.36 -21.86
N CYS A 112 -6.15 17.05 -20.76
CA CYS A 112 -5.08 18.02 -20.62
C CYS A 112 -3.72 17.35 -20.40
N PRO A 113 -2.61 18.02 -20.78
CA PRO A 113 -1.29 17.62 -20.32
C PRO A 113 -1.25 17.53 -18.80
N LYS A 114 -0.73 16.44 -18.27
CA LYS A 114 -0.71 16.14 -16.84
C LYS A 114 0.60 15.49 -16.42
N ILE A 115 0.89 15.57 -15.13
CA ILE A 115 1.93 14.77 -14.48
C ILE A 115 1.22 13.83 -13.51
N ASP A 116 1.45 12.54 -13.69
CA ASP A 116 0.82 11.48 -12.91
C ASP A 116 1.80 10.98 -11.85
N ILE A 117 1.37 10.98 -10.60
CA ILE A 117 2.04 10.31 -9.48
C ILE A 117 1.17 9.11 -9.12
N LEU A 118 1.67 7.93 -9.43
CA LEU A 118 0.90 6.69 -9.38
C LEU A 118 1.26 5.84 -8.16
N ASP A 119 0.40 4.93 -7.81
CA ASP A 119 0.62 3.89 -6.80
C ASP A 119 0.99 4.42 -5.40
N LEU A 120 0.37 5.52 -4.99
CA LEU A 120 0.62 6.12 -3.69
C LEU A 120 -0.15 5.41 -2.58
N GLU A 121 0.51 5.18 -1.46
CA GLU A 121 -0.17 4.75 -0.23
C GLU A 121 -1.04 5.90 0.33
N PRO A 122 -2.13 5.60 1.06
CA PRO A 122 -2.89 6.64 1.75
C PRO A 122 -1.99 7.50 2.65
N GLY A 123 -2.04 8.81 2.48
CA GLY A 123 -1.15 9.71 3.19
C GLY A 123 -1.37 11.18 2.89
N THR A 124 -0.48 12.01 3.40
CA THR A 124 -0.41 13.44 3.08
C THR A 124 0.96 13.74 2.52
N TYR A 125 0.98 14.35 1.36
CA TYR A 125 2.15 14.58 0.53
C TYR A 125 2.32 16.06 0.26
N SER A 126 3.56 16.53 0.19
CA SER A 126 3.91 17.90 -0.17
C SER A 126 4.20 18.03 -1.66
N TYR A 127 3.93 19.19 -2.22
CA TYR A 127 4.34 19.51 -3.59
C TYR A 127 4.73 20.97 -3.73
N GLU A 128 5.64 21.23 -4.68
CA GLU A 128 6.10 22.55 -5.06
C GLU A 128 6.20 22.65 -6.59
N ALA A 129 5.84 23.82 -7.12
CA ALA A 129 5.97 24.09 -8.53
C ALA A 129 6.74 25.39 -8.75
N TYR A 130 7.73 25.35 -9.64
CA TYR A 130 8.62 26.46 -9.93
C TYR A 130 8.51 26.88 -11.40
N LEU A 131 8.32 28.16 -11.64
CA LEU A 131 8.42 28.75 -12.97
C LEU A 131 9.89 28.98 -13.31
N ARG A 132 10.37 28.35 -14.35
CA ARG A 132 11.78 28.42 -14.78
C ARG A 132 11.93 28.79 -16.25
N PRO A 133 13.01 29.51 -16.61
CA PRO A 133 13.41 29.62 -18.03
C PRO A 133 13.70 28.23 -18.60
N GLY A 134 13.21 27.94 -19.78
CA GLY A 134 13.42 26.65 -20.44
C GLY A 134 14.91 26.37 -20.66
N GLY A 135 15.31 25.13 -20.42
CA GLY A 135 16.69 24.65 -20.56
C GLY A 135 17.63 24.97 -19.41
N THR A 136 17.14 25.51 -18.29
CA THR A 136 17.93 25.74 -17.07
C THR A 136 17.35 24.92 -15.89
N SER A 137 18.23 24.30 -15.12
CA SER A 137 17.87 23.61 -13.86
C SER A 137 18.15 24.46 -12.62
N VAL A 138 18.56 25.72 -12.81
CA VAL A 138 19.00 26.62 -11.74
C VAL A 138 18.22 27.93 -11.78
N GLY A 139 17.75 28.36 -10.62
CA GLY A 139 16.90 29.55 -10.48
C GLY A 139 15.45 29.23 -10.89
N GLY A 140 14.55 30.01 -10.44
CA GLY A 140 13.11 29.90 -10.71
C GLY A 140 12.33 30.42 -9.52
N ASP A 141 11.17 30.97 -9.82
CA ASP A 141 10.28 31.48 -8.78
C ASP A 141 9.34 30.36 -8.35
N LEU A 142 9.22 30.13 -7.05
CA LEU A 142 8.18 29.27 -6.50
C LEU A 142 6.82 29.89 -6.81
N VAL A 143 6.02 29.19 -7.60
CA VAL A 143 4.70 29.68 -8.01
C VAL A 143 3.58 29.01 -7.25
N TYR A 144 3.77 27.75 -6.86
CA TYR A 144 2.84 27.00 -6.05
C TYR A 144 3.54 26.11 -5.04
N SER A 145 2.92 25.95 -3.89
CA SER A 145 3.25 24.93 -2.92
C SER A 145 2.00 24.52 -2.16
N GLY A 146 1.95 23.29 -1.72
CA GLY A 146 0.82 22.81 -0.95
C GLY A 146 1.03 21.39 -0.43
N THR A 147 -0.01 20.91 0.23
CA THR A 147 -0.11 19.52 0.64
C THR A 147 -1.40 18.94 0.12
N ILE A 148 -1.37 17.66 -0.23
CA ILE A 148 -2.53 16.91 -0.66
C ILE A 148 -2.67 15.64 0.17
N SER A 149 -3.85 15.41 0.74
CA SER A 149 -4.15 14.16 1.45
C SER A 149 -4.95 13.23 0.54
N ILE A 150 -4.51 11.99 0.45
CA ILE A 150 -5.11 10.95 -0.37
C ILE A 150 -5.52 9.78 0.53
N GLY A 151 -6.74 9.30 0.35
CA GLY A 151 -7.23 8.07 0.97
C GLY A 151 -7.09 6.88 0.03
N ALA A 152 -7.49 5.72 0.47
CA ALA A 152 -7.49 4.52 -0.36
C ALA A 152 -8.43 4.65 -1.57
N THR A 153 -8.05 4.07 -2.70
CA THR A 153 -8.85 4.03 -3.95
C THR A 153 -9.29 5.38 -4.49
N GLN A 154 -8.46 6.39 -4.38
CA GLN A 154 -8.81 7.72 -4.85
C GLN A 154 -7.89 8.17 -5.99
N CYS A 155 -8.49 8.65 -7.06
CA CYS A 155 -7.79 9.57 -7.93
C CYS A 155 -8.08 10.99 -7.45
N LYS A 156 -7.04 11.74 -7.12
CA LYS A 156 -7.13 13.17 -6.82
C LYS A 156 -6.39 13.97 -7.87
N PHE A 157 -6.87 15.18 -8.11
CA PHE A 157 -6.16 16.09 -9.01
C PHE A 157 -5.91 17.43 -8.33
N VAL A 158 -4.78 18.04 -8.71
CA VAL A 158 -4.36 19.36 -8.30
C VAL A 158 -4.30 20.23 -9.55
N VAL A 159 -4.89 21.39 -9.48
CA VAL A 159 -4.85 22.38 -10.55
C VAL A 159 -3.94 23.52 -10.11
N LEU A 160 -2.90 23.78 -10.87
CA LEU A 160 -2.00 24.93 -10.72
C LEU A 160 -2.59 26.10 -11.50
N GLU A 161 -3.21 27.07 -10.82
CA GLU A 161 -3.94 28.22 -11.44
C GLU A 161 -3.64 29.56 -10.78
#